data_30a30131cf72e2c8e4bac3b1ae48b97e
#
_entry.id   30a30131cf72e2c8e4bac3b1ae48b97e
#
_cell.length_a   1.000
_cell.length_b   1.000
_cell.length_c   1.000
_cell.angle_alpha   90.00
_cell.angle_beta   90.00
_cell.angle_gamma   90.00
#
_symmetry.space_group_name_H-M   'P 1'
#
loop_
_entity.id
_entity.type
_entity.pdbx_description
1 polymer ?
#
loop_
_entity_poly.entity_id
_entity_poly.type
_entity_poly.pdbx_seq_one_letter_code
_entity_poly.pdbx_strand_id
1 'polypeptide(L)'
;MKVVTTEDLINIDKKTIEKIPSILLMEHVASEIFYLLVKRHRKLLYQKTVYIFSSVGGNGGDGLAIARYLIKNGYEVKIYITGNLDRVNKDTYSNFNILKSMNIDINYLGSEEDVISATENIERKSIVLDSLFGTGGNRPLEGIQKTLIDSLNKLDVLRIAIDIPSGLASKINDYDNVHVCFKAHETYTICFAKDIFFLYRTREYIGKLFIIKSIFPNEILNNWGYKAKLIDYNEKIHINRNSLYSKREQGMLAIVAGSNNYIGAAVLAVNAAYRLGVGYIRLYVPKGIVKNIRDAVISSMPEIVIIGVGEENQKFFTENDIEIVNDINKSDACIIGSGIGRDMSTEIFVNSILKQINIPTVIDADALYLMFESTLNELKNNFIITPHIYEFEKLTQINHIEALENPYQALLRYRQKTNASIVLKDAVSFLMYENDIYINYNPRESMGKAGMGDVFAGFIGALLARKLNILDASKLALIIQAKSFNMLSKKFGNDYIQPKDLANISYKILKRI
;
A
#
# COMPACT_ATOMS: atom_id res chain seq x y z
N MET A 1 6.88 1.03 9.84
CA MET A 1 7.15 -0.33 10.37
C MET A 1 8.00 -1.08 9.36
N LYS A 2 9.00 -1.89 9.81
CA LYS A 2 9.91 -2.62 8.91
C LYS A 2 9.18 -3.72 8.13
N VAL A 3 9.60 -3.95 6.90
CA VAL A 3 9.24 -5.07 6.03
C VAL A 3 10.50 -5.87 5.77
N VAL A 4 10.47 -7.15 6.05
CA VAL A 4 11.63 -8.05 6.00
C VAL A 4 11.33 -9.25 5.10
N THR A 5 12.35 -10.01 4.74
CA THR A 5 12.16 -11.29 4.05
C THR A 5 11.71 -12.37 5.04
N THR A 6 11.13 -13.45 4.53
CA THR A 6 10.83 -14.62 5.37
C THR A 6 12.09 -15.24 5.96
N GLU A 7 13.21 -15.20 5.24
CA GLU A 7 14.51 -15.67 5.73
C GLU A 7 15.03 -14.81 6.90
N ASP A 8 14.87 -13.49 6.82
CA ASP A 8 15.19 -12.60 7.94
C ASP A 8 14.41 -12.98 9.20
N LEU A 9 13.10 -13.26 9.06
CA LEU A 9 12.27 -13.67 10.20
C LEU A 9 12.72 -14.97 10.82
N ILE A 10 13.05 -15.98 10.02
CA ILE A 10 13.59 -17.25 10.53
C ILE A 10 14.88 -17.01 11.35
N ASN A 11 15.72 -16.09 10.89
CA ASN A 11 16.96 -15.75 11.59
C ASN A 11 16.71 -14.89 12.85
N ILE A 12 15.73 -14.00 12.83
CA ILE A 12 15.26 -13.23 13.99
C ILE A 12 14.72 -14.20 15.07
N ASP A 13 13.86 -15.15 14.67
CA ASP A 13 13.31 -16.18 15.56
C ASP A 13 14.42 -16.99 16.23
N LYS A 14 15.38 -17.51 15.44
CA LYS A 14 16.53 -18.26 15.99
C LYS A 14 17.27 -17.47 17.06
N LYS A 15 17.64 -16.21 16.79
CA LYS A 15 18.33 -15.35 17.77
C LYS A 15 17.46 -15.00 18.98
N THR A 16 16.15 -14.90 18.78
CA THR A 16 15.24 -14.62 19.87
C THR A 16 15.07 -15.80 20.82
N ILE A 17 15.00 -17.02 20.27
CA ILE A 17 14.85 -18.26 21.05
C ILE A 17 16.08 -18.53 21.93
N GLU A 18 17.26 -18.04 21.53
CA GLU A 18 18.46 -18.09 22.38
C GLU A 18 18.29 -17.27 23.71
N LYS A 19 17.41 -16.26 23.71
CA LYS A 19 17.18 -15.35 24.86
C LYS A 19 15.84 -15.60 25.56
N ILE A 20 14.81 -16.00 24.82
CA ILE A 20 13.44 -16.18 25.30
C ILE A 20 12.93 -17.55 24.87
N PRO A 21 12.47 -18.41 25.78
CA PRO A 21 11.88 -19.70 25.41
C PRO A 21 10.75 -19.55 24.38
N SER A 22 10.77 -20.37 23.34
CA SER A 22 9.82 -20.31 22.20
C SER A 22 8.36 -20.43 22.64
N ILE A 23 8.08 -21.24 23.65
CA ILE A 23 6.73 -21.39 24.19
C ILE A 23 6.16 -20.07 24.76
N LEU A 24 7.00 -19.20 25.34
CA LEU A 24 6.58 -17.89 25.84
C LEU A 24 6.28 -16.91 24.71
N LEU A 25 7.05 -17.01 23.60
CA LEU A 25 6.77 -16.22 22.40
C LEU A 25 5.42 -16.62 21.81
N MET A 26 5.17 -17.92 21.66
CA MET A 26 3.92 -18.48 21.16
C MET A 26 2.73 -18.09 22.05
N GLU A 27 2.87 -18.17 23.35
CA GLU A 27 1.83 -17.80 24.31
C GLU A 27 1.46 -16.30 24.21
N HIS A 28 2.47 -15.44 24.11
CA HIS A 28 2.26 -14.01 23.95
C HIS A 28 1.55 -13.69 22.62
N VAL A 29 2.02 -14.28 21.53
CA VAL A 29 1.41 -14.12 20.18
C VAL A 29 -0.05 -14.56 20.19
N ALA A 30 -0.33 -15.73 20.76
CA ALA A 30 -1.70 -16.24 20.88
C ALA A 30 -2.62 -15.31 21.68
N SER A 31 -2.11 -14.75 22.78
CA SER A 31 -2.83 -13.77 23.59
C SER A 31 -3.17 -12.51 22.79
N GLU A 32 -2.19 -11.92 22.11
CA GLU A 32 -2.39 -10.72 21.29
C GLU A 32 -3.39 -10.96 20.15
N ILE A 33 -3.30 -12.12 19.48
CA ILE A 33 -4.24 -12.52 18.42
C ILE A 33 -5.65 -12.69 19.02
N PHE A 34 -5.78 -13.34 20.16
CA PHE A 34 -7.07 -13.48 20.85
C PHE A 34 -7.70 -12.10 21.13
N TYR A 35 -6.97 -11.17 21.72
CA TYR A 35 -7.48 -9.82 21.98
C TYR A 35 -7.86 -9.08 20.71
N LEU A 36 -7.11 -9.24 19.65
CA LEU A 36 -7.42 -8.65 18.34
C LEU A 36 -8.70 -9.24 17.75
N LEU A 37 -8.88 -10.57 17.80
CA LEU A 37 -10.10 -11.27 17.37
C LEU A 37 -11.33 -10.75 18.13
N VAL A 38 -11.25 -10.68 19.45
CA VAL A 38 -12.35 -10.17 20.29
C VAL A 38 -12.66 -8.71 19.97
N LYS A 39 -11.64 -7.87 19.86
CA LYS A 39 -11.82 -6.44 19.51
C LYS A 39 -12.53 -6.25 18.17
N ARG A 40 -12.25 -7.10 17.19
CA ARG A 40 -12.73 -6.94 15.81
C ARG A 40 -14.01 -7.69 15.52
N HIS A 41 -14.16 -8.88 16.08
CA HIS A 41 -15.19 -9.84 15.69
C HIS A 41 -16.05 -10.32 16.84
N ARG A 42 -16.12 -9.56 17.95
CA ARG A 42 -16.81 -9.94 19.19
C ARG A 42 -18.22 -10.50 18.94
N LYS A 43 -19.02 -9.81 18.12
CA LYS A 43 -20.40 -10.25 17.82
C LYS A 43 -20.40 -11.62 17.12
N LEU A 44 -19.50 -11.80 16.16
CA LEU A 44 -19.42 -13.05 15.39
C LEU A 44 -18.93 -14.21 16.28
N LEU A 45 -17.94 -13.96 17.14
CA LEU A 45 -17.42 -14.93 18.11
C LEU A 45 -18.47 -15.45 19.08
N TYR A 46 -19.43 -14.62 19.50
CA TYR A 46 -20.54 -15.06 20.36
C TYR A 46 -21.66 -15.80 19.63
N GLN A 47 -21.76 -15.65 18.32
CA GLN A 47 -22.87 -16.17 17.53
C GLN A 47 -22.51 -17.39 16.70
N LYS A 48 -21.23 -17.66 16.50
CA LYS A 48 -20.70 -18.63 15.56
C LYS A 48 -19.50 -19.37 16.09
N THR A 49 -19.39 -20.63 15.70
CA THR A 49 -18.22 -21.48 15.99
C THR A 49 -16.98 -20.97 15.29
N VAL A 50 -15.83 -21.04 15.95
CA VAL A 50 -14.50 -20.80 15.38
C VAL A 50 -13.88 -22.13 15.00
N TYR A 51 -13.58 -22.30 13.73
CA TYR A 51 -12.92 -23.49 13.19
C TYR A 51 -11.42 -23.21 13.03
N ILE A 52 -10.59 -23.95 13.73
CA ILE A 52 -9.13 -23.78 13.72
C ILE A 52 -8.49 -24.96 13.02
N PHE A 53 -7.78 -24.69 11.94
CA PHE A 53 -7.02 -25.69 11.20
C PHE A 53 -5.54 -25.53 11.49
N SER A 54 -4.98 -26.50 12.18
CA SER A 54 -3.60 -26.51 12.67
C SER A 54 -2.78 -27.62 12.01
N SER A 55 -1.46 -27.47 12.04
CA SER A 55 -0.53 -28.55 11.70
C SER A 55 0.39 -28.91 12.87
N VAL A 56 1.25 -29.86 12.66
CA VAL A 56 2.27 -30.28 13.65
C VAL A 56 3.43 -29.30 13.80
N GLY A 57 3.52 -28.26 12.95
CA GLY A 57 4.56 -27.21 12.98
C GLY A 57 4.30 -26.11 14.00
N GLY A 58 5.24 -25.15 14.12
CA GLY A 58 5.13 -24.02 15.06
C GLY A 58 3.87 -23.19 14.88
N ASN A 59 3.51 -22.84 13.62
CA ASN A 59 2.28 -22.08 13.35
C ASN A 59 1.01 -22.83 13.81
N GLY A 60 1.01 -24.17 13.71
CA GLY A 60 -0.04 -25.00 14.29
C GLY A 60 -0.13 -24.85 15.81
N GLY A 61 1.01 -24.73 16.49
CA GLY A 61 1.07 -24.43 17.92
C GLY A 61 0.44 -23.09 18.28
N ASP A 62 0.65 -22.04 17.49
CA ASP A 62 -0.02 -20.75 17.65
C ASP A 62 -1.55 -20.92 17.58
N GLY A 63 -2.05 -21.68 16.59
CA GLY A 63 -3.48 -21.99 16.46
C GLY A 63 -4.06 -22.73 17.67
N LEU A 64 -3.35 -23.75 18.19
CA LEU A 64 -3.76 -24.48 19.39
C LEU A 64 -3.75 -23.60 20.66
N ALA A 65 -2.75 -22.71 20.78
CA ALA A 65 -2.70 -21.73 21.86
C ALA A 65 -3.87 -20.74 21.79
N ILE A 66 -4.20 -20.21 20.60
CA ILE A 66 -5.37 -19.34 20.37
C ILE A 66 -6.66 -20.08 20.75
N ALA A 67 -6.79 -21.37 20.40
CA ALA A 67 -7.94 -22.19 20.77
C ALA A 67 -8.17 -22.21 22.29
N ARG A 68 -7.10 -22.38 23.09
CA ARG A 68 -7.19 -22.34 24.57
C ARG A 68 -7.75 -21.02 25.08
N TYR A 69 -7.28 -19.90 24.54
CA TYR A 69 -7.79 -18.57 24.93
C TYR A 69 -9.27 -18.41 24.59
N LEU A 70 -9.69 -18.83 23.39
CA LEU A 70 -11.09 -18.76 22.97
C LEU A 70 -11.98 -19.62 23.86
N ILE A 71 -11.64 -20.89 24.08
CA ILE A 71 -12.40 -21.84 24.90
C ILE A 71 -12.51 -21.36 26.34
N LYS A 72 -11.39 -20.93 26.93
CA LYS A 72 -11.36 -20.38 28.30
C LYS A 72 -12.32 -19.20 28.49
N ASN A 73 -12.54 -18.42 27.44
CA ASN A 73 -13.42 -17.25 27.45
C ASN A 73 -14.84 -17.56 26.95
N GLY A 74 -15.21 -18.84 26.87
CA GLY A 74 -16.57 -19.29 26.58
C GLY A 74 -17.00 -19.24 25.11
N TYR A 75 -16.05 -19.13 24.18
CA TYR A 75 -16.35 -19.19 22.74
C TYR A 75 -16.35 -20.65 22.26
N GLU A 76 -17.23 -20.95 21.32
CA GLU A 76 -17.32 -22.27 20.71
C GLU A 76 -16.21 -22.45 19.68
N VAL A 77 -15.40 -23.52 19.85
CA VAL A 77 -14.24 -23.80 19.00
C VAL A 77 -14.25 -25.26 18.57
N LYS A 78 -14.00 -25.50 17.28
CA LYS A 78 -13.70 -26.83 16.73
C LYS A 78 -12.27 -26.82 16.20
N ILE A 79 -11.49 -27.81 16.60
CA ILE A 79 -10.06 -27.90 16.28
C ILE A 79 -9.81 -29.08 15.36
N TYR A 80 -9.09 -28.83 14.29
CA TYR A 80 -8.63 -29.83 13.34
C TYR A 80 -7.12 -29.76 13.22
N ILE A 81 -6.46 -30.93 13.21
CA ILE A 81 -5.01 -31.03 13.06
C ILE A 81 -4.66 -31.99 11.93
N THR A 82 -3.64 -31.63 11.13
CA THR A 82 -3.11 -32.47 10.05
C THR A 82 -1.59 -32.58 10.15
N GLY A 83 -1.05 -33.67 9.59
CA GLY A 83 0.39 -33.94 9.55
C GLY A 83 0.79 -35.13 10.42
N ASN A 84 2.06 -35.51 10.37
CA ASN A 84 2.57 -36.65 11.13
C ASN A 84 2.78 -36.28 12.60
N LEU A 85 1.96 -36.82 13.50
CA LEU A 85 2.01 -36.56 14.95
C LEU A 85 3.34 -37.00 15.61
N ASP A 86 4.10 -37.91 15.01
CA ASP A 86 5.43 -38.33 15.52
C ASP A 86 6.49 -37.21 15.31
N ARG A 87 6.21 -36.24 14.45
CA ARG A 87 7.09 -35.12 14.11
C ARG A 87 6.58 -33.78 14.63
N VAL A 88 5.72 -33.80 15.64
CA VAL A 88 5.13 -32.60 16.19
C VAL A 88 6.20 -31.71 16.86
N ASN A 89 6.14 -30.42 16.61
CA ASN A 89 6.99 -29.43 17.28
C ASN A 89 6.74 -29.46 18.80
N LYS A 90 7.79 -29.28 19.60
CA LYS A 90 7.72 -29.36 21.07
C LYS A 90 6.66 -28.43 21.68
N ASP A 91 6.60 -27.20 21.22
CA ASP A 91 5.65 -26.20 21.76
C ASP A 91 4.21 -26.50 21.30
N THR A 92 4.06 -26.97 20.06
CA THR A 92 2.79 -27.46 19.52
C THR A 92 2.29 -28.67 20.32
N TYR A 93 3.18 -29.63 20.63
CA TYR A 93 2.86 -30.78 21.47
C TYR A 93 2.43 -30.37 22.88
N SER A 94 3.08 -29.36 23.47
CA SER A 94 2.69 -28.83 24.78
C SER A 94 1.26 -28.28 24.74
N ASN A 95 0.91 -27.47 23.75
CA ASN A 95 -0.44 -26.91 23.59
C ASN A 95 -1.49 -28.00 23.30
N PHE A 96 -1.13 -29.00 22.49
CA PHE A 96 -1.98 -30.16 22.23
C PHE A 96 -2.33 -30.94 23.52
N ASN A 97 -1.34 -31.22 24.36
CA ASN A 97 -1.55 -31.93 25.64
C ASN A 97 -2.37 -31.09 26.61
N ILE A 98 -2.19 -29.77 26.68
CA ILE A 98 -3.02 -28.91 27.53
C ILE A 98 -4.48 -28.99 27.08
N LEU A 99 -4.79 -28.87 25.81
CA LEU A 99 -6.16 -29.00 25.29
C LEU A 99 -6.76 -30.37 25.61
N LYS A 100 -5.99 -31.45 25.45
CA LYS A 100 -6.43 -32.80 25.83
C LYS A 100 -6.72 -32.91 27.34
N SER A 101 -5.87 -32.31 28.18
CA SER A 101 -6.10 -32.31 29.63
C SER A 101 -7.35 -31.50 30.05
N MET A 102 -7.80 -30.57 29.20
CA MET A 102 -9.06 -29.83 29.36
C MET A 102 -10.28 -30.59 28.81
N ASN A 103 -10.12 -31.84 28.37
CA ASN A 103 -11.14 -32.65 27.69
C ASN A 103 -11.69 -32.01 26.40
N ILE A 104 -10.84 -31.34 25.65
CA ILE A 104 -11.20 -30.73 24.35
C ILE A 104 -10.87 -31.72 23.23
N ASP A 105 -11.85 -31.97 22.39
CA ASP A 105 -11.68 -32.80 21.20
C ASP A 105 -10.85 -32.09 20.13
N ILE A 106 -9.85 -32.81 19.63
CA ILE A 106 -9.01 -32.38 18.52
C ILE A 106 -9.18 -33.43 17.40
N ASN A 107 -9.77 -33.02 16.30
CA ASN A 107 -10.08 -33.89 15.17
C ASN A 107 -8.85 -34.01 14.28
N TYR A 108 -8.42 -35.24 14.00
CA TYR A 108 -7.30 -35.49 13.09
C TYR A 108 -7.79 -35.63 11.65
N LEU A 109 -7.14 -34.93 10.73
CA LEU A 109 -7.38 -35.04 9.30
C LEU A 109 -6.30 -35.89 8.66
N GLY A 110 -6.58 -37.20 8.48
CA GLY A 110 -5.64 -38.19 7.94
C GLY A 110 -5.89 -38.56 6.48
N SER A 111 -7.07 -38.26 5.96
CA SER A 111 -7.49 -38.57 4.59
C SER A 111 -8.22 -37.38 3.94
N GLU A 112 -8.45 -37.46 2.62
CA GLU A 112 -9.25 -36.48 1.90
C GLU A 112 -10.74 -36.57 2.30
N GLU A 113 -11.22 -37.75 2.65
CA GLU A 113 -12.58 -37.98 3.17
C GLU A 113 -12.78 -37.24 4.49
N ASP A 114 -11.79 -37.26 5.41
CA ASP A 114 -11.84 -36.51 6.65
C ASP A 114 -11.95 -35.00 6.38
N VAL A 115 -11.20 -34.51 5.39
CA VAL A 115 -11.25 -33.09 4.97
C VAL A 115 -12.64 -32.72 4.44
N ILE A 116 -13.20 -33.54 3.57
CA ILE A 116 -14.53 -33.29 2.98
C ILE A 116 -15.56 -33.26 4.11
N SER A 117 -15.58 -34.29 4.96
CA SER A 117 -16.49 -34.35 6.11
C SER A 117 -16.36 -33.15 7.05
N ALA A 118 -15.12 -32.73 7.36
CA ALA A 118 -14.88 -31.58 8.22
C ALA A 118 -15.37 -30.26 7.60
N THR A 119 -15.13 -30.06 6.29
CA THR A 119 -15.48 -28.82 5.61
C THR A 119 -16.96 -28.67 5.28
N GLU A 120 -17.67 -29.78 4.98
CA GLU A 120 -19.13 -29.79 4.78
C GLU A 120 -19.90 -29.38 6.03
N ASN A 121 -19.36 -29.65 7.21
CA ASN A 121 -19.97 -29.34 8.50
C ASN A 121 -19.63 -27.93 9.03
N ILE A 122 -18.95 -27.08 8.25
CA ILE A 122 -18.65 -25.71 8.65
C ILE A 122 -19.88 -24.81 8.43
N GLU A 123 -20.31 -24.17 9.50
CA GLU A 123 -21.42 -23.23 9.43
C GLU A 123 -21.08 -22.00 8.57
N ARG A 124 -22.05 -21.59 7.75
CA ARG A 124 -21.96 -20.33 7.01
C ARG A 124 -21.79 -19.14 7.94
N LYS A 125 -20.98 -18.15 7.51
CA LYS A 125 -20.67 -16.93 8.27
C LYS A 125 -19.97 -17.19 9.60
N SER A 126 -19.36 -18.36 9.78
CA SER A 126 -18.45 -18.66 10.90
C SER A 126 -17.06 -18.08 10.68
N ILE A 127 -16.14 -18.36 11.58
CA ILE A 127 -14.74 -17.96 11.50
C ILE A 127 -13.88 -19.19 11.23
N VAL A 128 -13.01 -19.11 10.23
CA VAL A 128 -11.98 -20.10 9.96
C VAL A 128 -10.61 -19.47 10.19
N LEU A 129 -9.82 -20.09 11.09
CA LEU A 129 -8.44 -19.71 11.32
C LEU A 129 -7.52 -20.72 10.62
N ASP A 130 -6.70 -20.23 9.70
CA ASP A 130 -5.62 -20.97 9.06
C ASP A 130 -4.35 -20.79 9.86
N SER A 131 -3.91 -21.84 10.55
CA SER A 131 -2.64 -21.93 11.25
C SER A 131 -1.85 -23.19 10.83
N LEU A 132 -1.98 -23.60 9.55
CA LEU A 132 -1.28 -24.77 9.04
C LEU A 132 0.22 -24.48 8.87
N PHE A 133 0.56 -23.47 8.07
CA PHE A 133 1.94 -23.17 7.72
C PHE A 133 2.24 -21.67 7.93
N GLY A 134 3.41 -21.39 8.50
CA GLY A 134 3.98 -20.06 8.64
C GLY A 134 5.22 -19.89 7.75
N THR A 135 6.22 -19.16 8.24
CA THR A 135 7.48 -18.84 7.54
C THR A 135 8.28 -20.07 7.05
N GLY A 136 8.08 -21.25 7.66
CA GLY A 136 8.72 -22.51 7.26
C GLY A 136 8.08 -23.23 6.06
N GLY A 137 6.93 -22.74 5.57
CA GLY A 137 6.19 -23.35 4.46
C GLY A 137 6.77 -22.97 3.09
N ASN A 138 7.80 -23.70 2.61
CA ASN A 138 8.51 -23.38 1.38
C ASN A 138 8.12 -24.27 0.19
N ARG A 139 7.08 -25.07 0.31
CA ARG A 139 6.66 -26.03 -0.71
C ARG A 139 5.22 -25.79 -1.12
N PRO A 140 4.87 -26.08 -2.39
CA PRO A 140 3.48 -26.15 -2.81
C PRO A 140 2.66 -27.07 -1.90
N LEU A 141 1.41 -26.74 -1.69
CA LEU A 141 0.48 -27.62 -0.98
C LEU A 141 0.13 -28.82 -1.86
N GLU A 142 0.20 -30.00 -1.29
CA GLU A 142 -0.13 -31.27 -1.96
C GLU A 142 -1.07 -32.11 -1.11
N GLY A 143 -1.75 -33.10 -1.71
CA GLY A 143 -2.64 -34.05 -1.03
C GLY A 143 -3.65 -33.36 -0.12
N ILE A 144 -3.77 -33.86 1.11
CA ILE A 144 -4.75 -33.41 2.11
C ILE A 144 -4.73 -31.90 2.32
N GLN A 145 -3.55 -31.28 2.41
CA GLN A 145 -3.45 -29.84 2.66
C GLN A 145 -3.99 -29.03 1.47
N LYS A 146 -3.72 -29.46 0.25
CA LYS A 146 -4.26 -28.82 -0.95
C LYS A 146 -5.78 -28.93 -0.99
N THR A 147 -6.33 -30.14 -0.79
CA THR A 147 -7.79 -30.39 -0.76
C THR A 147 -8.47 -29.57 0.32
N LEU A 148 -7.83 -29.43 1.51
CA LEU A 148 -8.34 -28.61 2.60
C LEU A 148 -8.43 -27.12 2.22
N ILE A 149 -7.34 -26.55 1.72
CA ILE A 149 -7.32 -25.12 1.38
C ILE A 149 -8.27 -24.82 0.21
N ASP A 150 -8.35 -25.69 -0.81
CA ASP A 150 -9.31 -25.56 -1.91
C ASP A 150 -10.76 -25.57 -1.41
N SER A 151 -11.08 -26.42 -0.44
CA SER A 151 -12.41 -26.50 0.17
C SER A 151 -12.71 -25.26 1.01
N LEU A 152 -11.80 -24.84 1.89
CA LEU A 152 -11.99 -23.66 2.75
C LEU A 152 -12.14 -22.36 1.95
N ASN A 153 -11.45 -22.23 0.81
CA ASN A 153 -11.57 -21.06 -0.05
C ASN A 153 -12.96 -20.88 -0.68
N LYS A 154 -13.75 -21.95 -0.83
CA LYS A 154 -15.09 -21.94 -1.41
C LYS A 154 -16.18 -21.59 -0.41
N LEU A 155 -15.89 -21.64 0.89
CA LEU A 155 -16.89 -21.45 1.93
C LEU A 155 -17.22 -19.96 2.15
N ASP A 156 -18.50 -19.71 2.48
CA ASP A 156 -18.99 -18.38 2.92
C ASP A 156 -18.69 -18.18 4.42
N VAL A 157 -17.43 -17.93 4.74
CA VAL A 157 -16.91 -17.78 6.12
C VAL A 157 -15.91 -16.61 6.20
N LEU A 158 -15.66 -16.11 7.41
CA LEU A 158 -14.56 -15.18 7.64
C LEU A 158 -13.25 -15.98 7.73
N ARG A 159 -12.39 -15.84 6.73
CA ARG A 159 -11.09 -16.52 6.65
C ARG A 159 -9.99 -15.64 7.21
N ILE A 160 -9.28 -16.13 8.24
CA ILE A 160 -8.16 -15.41 8.89
C ILE A 160 -6.93 -16.32 8.85
N ALA A 161 -5.83 -15.80 8.31
CA ALA A 161 -4.55 -16.48 8.32
C ALA A 161 -3.69 -16.02 9.51
N ILE A 162 -3.07 -16.98 10.17
CA ILE A 162 -2.10 -16.74 11.22
C ILE A 162 -0.70 -16.75 10.60
N ASP A 163 0.02 -15.68 10.78
CA ASP A 163 1.36 -15.39 10.30
C ASP A 163 1.45 -15.22 8.77
N ILE A 164 1.24 -16.24 7.99
CA ILE A 164 1.25 -16.25 6.52
C ILE A 164 0.09 -17.13 6.04
N PRO A 165 -0.69 -16.72 5.03
CA PRO A 165 -1.66 -17.62 4.41
C PRO A 165 -1.00 -18.90 3.91
N SER A 166 -1.54 -20.06 4.31
CA SER A 166 -0.97 -21.36 3.96
C SER A 166 -0.93 -21.58 2.45
N GLY A 167 0.20 -22.08 1.96
CA GLY A 167 0.47 -22.22 0.53
C GLY A 167 1.15 -21.03 -0.13
N LEU A 168 1.27 -19.90 0.57
CA LEU A 168 2.01 -18.75 0.08
C LEU A 168 3.51 -19.03 0.26
N ALA A 169 4.23 -19.23 -0.85
CA ALA A 169 5.66 -19.57 -0.82
C ALA A 169 6.49 -18.43 -0.22
N SER A 170 7.55 -18.80 0.48
CA SER A 170 8.44 -17.85 1.17
C SER A 170 9.45 -17.15 0.26
N LYS A 171 9.62 -17.63 -0.99
CA LYS A 171 10.60 -17.09 -1.95
C LYS A 171 9.93 -16.56 -3.20
N ILE A 172 10.35 -15.38 -3.63
CA ILE A 172 9.80 -14.67 -4.80
C ILE A 172 9.91 -15.48 -6.10
N ASN A 173 10.97 -16.30 -6.24
CA ASN A 173 11.23 -17.08 -7.45
C ASN A 173 10.37 -18.35 -7.59
N ASP A 174 9.59 -18.71 -6.57
CA ASP A 174 8.78 -19.94 -6.58
C ASP A 174 7.35 -19.73 -7.12
N TYR A 175 7.03 -18.52 -7.64
CA TYR A 175 5.68 -18.14 -8.07
C TYR A 175 5.32 -18.45 -9.51
N ASP A 176 6.22 -19.08 -10.29
CA ASP A 176 5.97 -19.41 -11.70
C ASP A 176 4.81 -20.41 -11.90
N ASN A 177 4.44 -21.12 -10.82
CA ASN A 177 3.26 -21.97 -10.78
C ASN A 177 2.40 -21.55 -9.59
N VAL A 178 1.31 -20.80 -9.84
CA VAL A 178 0.35 -20.43 -8.79
C VAL A 178 -0.29 -21.69 -8.22
N HIS A 179 0.24 -22.12 -7.10
CA HIS A 179 -0.31 -23.23 -6.34
C HIS A 179 -1.48 -22.74 -5.50
N VAL A 180 -2.26 -23.67 -4.99
CA VAL A 180 -3.37 -23.40 -4.10
C VAL A 180 -2.86 -22.69 -2.83
N CYS A 181 -3.39 -21.49 -2.57
CA CYS A 181 -3.10 -20.71 -1.37
C CYS A 181 -4.39 -20.35 -0.64
N PHE A 182 -4.34 -20.25 0.67
CA PHE A 182 -5.46 -19.80 1.48
C PHE A 182 -5.78 -18.33 1.17
N LYS A 183 -7.02 -18.03 0.71
CA LYS A 183 -7.48 -16.67 0.44
C LYS A 183 -8.02 -16.04 1.69
N ALA A 184 -7.15 -15.39 2.46
CA ALA A 184 -7.52 -14.74 3.71
C ALA A 184 -8.32 -13.45 3.45
N HIS A 185 -9.33 -13.20 4.28
CA HIS A 185 -9.95 -11.87 4.43
C HIS A 185 -9.11 -10.98 5.34
N GLU A 186 -8.42 -11.59 6.31
CA GLU A 186 -7.48 -10.94 7.22
C GLU A 186 -6.26 -11.81 7.45
N THR A 187 -5.08 -11.20 7.50
CA THR A 187 -3.83 -11.88 7.87
C THR A 187 -3.28 -11.23 9.13
N TYR A 188 -3.04 -12.05 10.16
CA TYR A 188 -2.46 -11.65 11.45
C TYR A 188 -1.01 -12.09 11.48
N THR A 189 -0.13 -11.23 10.95
CA THR A 189 1.29 -11.54 10.79
C THR A 189 2.08 -11.18 12.04
N ILE A 190 3.06 -12.02 12.39
CA ILE A 190 3.82 -11.89 13.63
C ILE A 190 5.03 -10.98 13.41
N CYS A 191 5.25 -10.04 14.31
CA CYS A 191 6.38 -9.13 14.44
C CYS A 191 6.55 -8.15 13.27
N PHE A 192 6.79 -8.62 12.05
CA PHE A 192 7.01 -7.81 10.85
C PHE A 192 6.15 -8.27 9.69
N ALA A 193 5.82 -7.34 8.80
CA ALA A 193 5.27 -7.69 7.49
C ALA A 193 6.37 -8.33 6.64
N LYS A 194 5.97 -9.29 5.80
CA LYS A 194 6.85 -9.98 4.86
C LYS A 194 6.79 -9.27 3.51
N ASP A 195 7.93 -9.17 2.84
CA ASP A 195 8.04 -8.54 1.52
C ASP A 195 7.12 -9.18 0.48
N ILE A 196 6.93 -10.50 0.56
CA ILE A 196 6.06 -11.27 -0.32
C ILE A 196 4.58 -10.85 -0.26
N PHE A 197 4.13 -10.19 0.80
CA PHE A 197 2.73 -9.76 0.94
C PHE A 197 2.32 -8.67 -0.04
N PHE A 198 3.28 -7.97 -0.64
CA PHE A 198 3.04 -6.77 -1.43
C PHE A 198 3.28 -6.98 -2.93
N LEU A 199 3.60 -8.21 -3.35
CA LEU A 199 3.83 -8.55 -4.75
C LEU A 199 2.50 -8.72 -5.49
N TYR A 200 2.51 -8.50 -6.78
CA TYR A 200 1.32 -8.57 -7.63
C TYR A 200 0.57 -9.90 -7.50
N ARG A 201 1.29 -11.02 -7.56
CA ARG A 201 0.70 -12.38 -7.54
C ARG A 201 0.25 -12.85 -6.16
N THR A 202 0.72 -12.22 -5.08
CA THR A 202 0.49 -12.71 -3.71
C THR A 202 -0.48 -11.88 -2.91
N ARG A 203 -0.61 -10.59 -3.24
CA ARG A 203 -1.41 -9.62 -2.50
C ARG A 203 -2.90 -9.98 -2.39
N GLU A 204 -3.44 -10.75 -3.33
CA GLU A 204 -4.84 -11.19 -3.30
C GLU A 204 -5.15 -12.18 -2.17
N TYR A 205 -4.12 -12.89 -1.66
CA TYR A 205 -4.27 -13.89 -0.61
C TYR A 205 -4.20 -13.29 0.80
N ILE A 206 -3.72 -12.06 0.95
CA ILE A 206 -3.40 -11.44 2.25
C ILE A 206 -4.63 -10.81 2.90
N GLY A 207 -5.55 -10.27 2.11
CA GLY A 207 -6.66 -9.51 2.63
C GLY A 207 -6.20 -8.31 3.46
N LYS A 208 -6.84 -8.07 4.59
CA LYS A 208 -6.48 -6.98 5.49
C LYS A 208 -5.36 -7.40 6.44
N LEU A 209 -4.23 -6.73 6.34
CA LEU A 209 -3.03 -7.06 7.12
C LEU A 209 -3.06 -6.42 8.51
N PHE A 210 -2.78 -7.24 9.53
CA PHE A 210 -2.56 -6.82 10.91
C PHE A 210 -1.23 -7.37 11.40
N ILE A 211 -0.44 -6.51 12.04
CA ILE A 211 0.85 -6.89 12.58
C ILE A 211 0.71 -7.08 14.09
N ILE A 212 0.93 -8.30 14.52
CA ILE A 212 0.89 -8.70 15.92
C ILE A 212 2.22 -8.32 16.56
N LYS A 213 2.13 -7.54 17.62
CA LYS A 213 3.31 -7.21 18.41
C LYS A 213 3.84 -8.46 19.10
N SER A 214 5.15 -8.56 19.19
CA SER A 214 5.83 -9.68 19.86
C SER A 214 6.73 -9.15 20.97
N ILE A 215 7.08 -10.01 21.92
CA ILE A 215 8.06 -9.73 22.99
C ILE A 215 9.50 -9.92 22.52
N PHE A 216 9.74 -9.91 21.22
CA PHE A 216 11.10 -9.99 20.67
C PHE A 216 11.97 -8.85 21.21
N PRO A 217 13.22 -9.11 21.59
CA PRO A 217 14.09 -8.09 22.14
C PRO A 217 14.30 -6.93 21.17
N ASN A 218 14.09 -5.70 21.65
CA ASN A 218 14.26 -4.50 20.83
C ASN A 218 15.67 -4.40 20.23
N GLU A 219 16.68 -4.90 20.94
CA GLU A 219 18.05 -4.98 20.46
C GLU A 219 18.16 -5.79 19.13
N ILE A 220 17.46 -6.92 19.05
CA ILE A 220 17.41 -7.74 17.83
C ILE A 220 16.64 -7.01 16.75
N LEU A 221 15.44 -6.50 17.08
CA LEU A 221 14.56 -5.84 16.11
C LEU A 221 15.15 -4.57 15.52
N ASN A 222 15.80 -3.73 16.35
CA ASN A 222 16.35 -2.45 15.91
C ASN A 222 17.60 -2.62 15.02
N ASN A 223 18.45 -3.59 15.36
CA ASN A 223 19.69 -3.85 14.63
C ASN A 223 19.50 -4.71 13.36
N TRP A 224 18.28 -5.23 13.13
CA TRP A 224 18.00 -5.99 11.91
C TRP A 224 17.76 -5.09 10.71
N GLY A 225 18.32 -5.45 9.56
CA GLY A 225 18.04 -4.79 8.29
C GLY A 225 16.56 -4.88 7.88
N TYR A 226 16.19 -4.14 6.87
CA TYR A 226 14.85 -4.20 6.28
C TYR A 226 14.93 -4.00 4.77
N LYS A 227 13.98 -4.57 4.05
CA LYS A 227 13.84 -4.43 2.60
C LYS A 227 13.02 -3.19 2.23
N ALA A 228 12.04 -2.88 3.07
CA ALA A 228 11.18 -1.72 2.93
C ALA A 228 10.56 -1.33 4.28
N LYS A 229 9.81 -0.22 4.29
CA LYS A 229 9.03 0.25 5.44
C LYS A 229 7.56 0.39 5.05
N LEU A 230 6.64 -0.11 5.87
CA LEU A 230 5.22 0.23 5.72
C LEU A 230 4.97 1.67 6.14
N ILE A 231 4.17 2.39 5.36
CA ILE A 231 3.66 3.71 5.75
C ILE A 231 2.67 3.53 6.90
N ASP A 232 2.93 4.22 8.00
CA ASP A 232 2.00 4.25 9.14
C ASP A 232 0.95 5.34 8.89
N TYR A 233 -0.30 4.93 8.73
CA TYR A 233 -1.43 5.86 8.56
C TYR A 233 -1.72 6.72 9.79
N ASN A 234 -1.14 6.42 10.95
CA ASN A 234 -1.23 7.21 12.16
C ASN A 234 -0.01 8.11 12.40
N GLU A 235 0.96 8.06 11.49
CA GLU A 235 2.13 8.95 11.54
C GLU A 235 1.68 10.41 11.53
N LYS A 236 2.19 11.19 12.50
CA LYS A 236 1.93 12.62 12.59
C LYS A 236 3.01 13.36 11.82
N ILE A 237 2.65 13.81 10.63
CA ILE A 237 3.52 14.65 9.80
C ILE A 237 3.12 16.09 10.03
N HIS A 238 3.99 16.86 10.66
CA HIS A 238 3.69 18.25 10.99
C HIS A 238 3.78 19.16 9.76
N ILE A 239 2.68 19.85 9.48
CA ILE A 239 2.67 20.96 8.53
C ILE A 239 2.80 22.24 9.36
N ASN A 240 3.81 23.04 9.05
CA ASN A 240 3.97 24.31 9.73
C ASN A 240 2.76 25.22 9.45
N ARG A 241 2.04 25.57 10.50
CA ARG A 241 0.86 26.43 10.46
C ARG A 241 1.12 27.62 11.36
N ASN A 242 1.37 28.77 10.78
CA ASN A 242 1.50 30.00 11.54
C ASN A 242 0.38 30.98 11.13
N SER A 243 -0.39 31.43 12.10
CA SER A 243 -1.49 32.38 11.87
C SER A 243 -1.01 33.77 11.38
N LEU A 244 0.29 34.04 11.52
CA LEU A 244 0.91 35.27 11.06
C LEU A 244 1.42 35.21 9.61
N TYR A 245 1.36 34.04 8.97
CA TYR A 245 1.82 33.87 7.61
C TYR A 245 0.96 34.63 6.61
N SER A 246 1.61 35.41 5.76
CA SER A 246 1.00 35.99 4.57
C SER A 246 0.63 34.86 3.56
N LYS A 247 -0.18 35.19 2.56
CA LYS A 247 -0.55 34.25 1.49
C LYS A 247 0.66 33.61 0.77
N ARG A 248 1.79 34.33 0.66
CA ARG A 248 3.01 33.81 0.07
C ARG A 248 3.74 32.82 1.00
N GLU A 249 3.76 33.13 2.29
CA GLU A 249 4.42 32.28 3.29
C GLU A 249 3.65 30.98 3.54
N GLN A 250 2.34 30.94 3.20
CA GLN A 250 1.53 29.70 3.18
C GLN A 250 1.83 28.80 1.99
N GLY A 251 2.73 29.20 1.12
CA GLY A 251 3.22 28.45 -0.04
C GLY A 251 2.66 28.91 -1.38
N MET A 252 3.52 28.96 -2.37
CA MET A 252 3.17 29.28 -3.75
C MET A 252 3.43 28.09 -4.65
N LEU A 253 2.40 27.60 -5.36
CA LEU A 253 2.45 26.46 -6.23
C LEU A 253 2.29 26.88 -7.69
N ALA A 254 3.23 26.49 -8.55
CA ALA A 254 3.09 26.52 -9.98
C ALA A 254 2.52 25.20 -10.49
N ILE A 255 1.55 25.25 -11.39
CA ILE A 255 0.98 24.06 -12.04
C ILE A 255 1.04 24.28 -13.55
N VAL A 256 1.79 23.45 -14.27
CA VAL A 256 1.89 23.42 -15.73
C VAL A 256 1.05 22.24 -16.21
N ALA A 257 -0.15 22.51 -16.70
CA ALA A 257 -1.13 21.47 -16.97
C ALA A 257 -2.15 21.88 -18.03
N GLY A 258 -2.86 20.90 -18.56
CA GLY A 258 -3.95 21.10 -19.50
C GLY A 258 -3.51 21.31 -20.95
N SER A 259 -4.38 20.87 -21.82
CA SER A 259 -4.32 21.05 -23.27
C SER A 259 -5.76 21.05 -23.82
N ASN A 260 -5.92 21.27 -25.12
CA ASN A 260 -7.24 21.34 -25.74
C ASN A 260 -8.16 20.14 -25.39
N ASN A 261 -7.56 18.95 -25.27
CA ASN A 261 -8.31 17.70 -25.06
C ASN A 261 -8.42 17.30 -23.57
N TYR A 262 -7.60 17.91 -22.69
CA TYR A 262 -7.43 17.44 -21.29
C TYR A 262 -7.57 18.58 -20.27
N ILE A 263 -8.58 19.41 -20.43
CA ILE A 263 -8.92 20.50 -19.51
C ILE A 263 -9.20 19.98 -18.09
N GLY A 264 -9.92 18.85 -17.99
CA GLY A 264 -10.32 18.25 -16.74
C GLY A 264 -9.16 17.84 -15.83
N ALA A 265 -8.05 17.37 -16.41
CA ALA A 265 -6.85 16.98 -15.66
C ALA A 265 -6.24 18.17 -14.89
N ALA A 266 -6.10 19.32 -15.57
CA ALA A 266 -5.64 20.56 -14.95
C ALA A 266 -6.56 21.00 -13.81
N VAL A 267 -7.88 20.95 -14.02
CA VAL A 267 -8.88 21.33 -13.00
C VAL A 267 -8.81 20.40 -11.78
N LEU A 268 -8.62 19.10 -11.97
CA LEU A 268 -8.50 18.13 -10.87
C LEU A 268 -7.23 18.37 -10.04
N ALA A 269 -6.08 18.58 -10.68
CA ALA A 269 -4.82 18.87 -10.00
C ALA A 269 -4.91 20.17 -9.18
N VAL A 270 -5.47 21.22 -9.77
CA VAL A 270 -5.71 22.51 -9.10
C VAL A 270 -6.65 22.35 -7.91
N ASN A 271 -7.80 21.66 -8.08
CA ASN A 271 -8.77 21.47 -7.00
C ASN A 271 -8.14 20.70 -5.82
N ALA A 272 -7.38 19.67 -6.11
CA ALA A 272 -6.70 18.88 -5.09
C ALA A 272 -5.71 19.74 -4.28
N ALA A 273 -4.90 20.55 -4.97
CA ALA A 273 -3.96 21.47 -4.34
C ALA A 273 -4.67 22.56 -3.52
N TYR A 274 -5.71 23.18 -4.08
CA TYR A 274 -6.51 24.21 -3.41
C TYR A 274 -7.11 23.70 -2.09
N ARG A 275 -7.66 22.48 -2.08
CA ARG A 275 -8.27 21.86 -0.89
C ARG A 275 -7.27 21.56 0.22
N LEU A 276 -5.99 21.47 -0.07
CA LEU A 276 -4.94 21.28 0.93
C LEU A 276 -4.36 22.61 1.46
N GLY A 277 -4.93 23.75 1.08
CA GLY A 277 -4.67 25.03 1.72
C GLY A 277 -3.35 25.68 1.30
N VAL A 278 -2.98 25.56 0.03
CA VAL A 278 -1.89 26.35 -0.57
C VAL A 278 -2.30 27.81 -0.62
N GLY A 279 -1.40 28.71 -0.23
CA GLY A 279 -1.70 30.15 -0.14
C GLY A 279 -1.85 30.85 -1.49
N TYR A 280 -1.18 30.34 -2.55
CA TYR A 280 -1.22 30.93 -3.87
C TYR A 280 -0.96 29.89 -4.96
N ILE A 281 -1.87 29.77 -5.92
CA ILE A 281 -1.75 28.82 -7.04
C ILE A 281 -1.71 29.59 -8.36
N ARG A 282 -0.69 29.33 -9.15
CA ARG A 282 -0.54 29.79 -10.53
C ARG A 282 -0.70 28.59 -11.46
N LEU A 283 -1.74 28.62 -12.28
CA LEU A 283 -2.00 27.62 -13.30
C LEU A 283 -1.55 28.13 -14.66
N TYR A 284 -0.50 27.55 -15.21
CA TYR A 284 0.01 27.82 -16.56
C TYR A 284 -0.67 26.87 -17.54
N VAL A 285 -1.31 27.42 -18.57
CA VAL A 285 -2.03 26.67 -19.60
C VAL A 285 -1.77 27.32 -20.98
N PRO A 286 -1.85 26.57 -22.08
CA PRO A 286 -1.83 27.15 -23.41
C PRO A 286 -2.91 28.25 -23.56
N LYS A 287 -2.57 29.38 -24.17
CA LYS A 287 -3.42 30.57 -24.19
C LYS A 287 -4.79 30.33 -24.81
N GLY A 288 -4.86 29.48 -25.83
CA GLY A 288 -6.10 29.13 -26.52
C GLY A 288 -7.14 28.37 -25.67
N ILE A 289 -6.76 27.86 -24.49
CA ILE A 289 -7.69 27.14 -23.59
C ILE A 289 -8.01 27.92 -22.30
N VAL A 290 -7.44 29.11 -22.12
CA VAL A 290 -7.62 29.94 -20.89
C VAL A 290 -9.10 30.15 -20.57
N LYS A 291 -9.93 30.46 -21.57
CA LYS A 291 -11.37 30.66 -21.38
C LYS A 291 -12.04 29.42 -20.83
N ASN A 292 -11.78 28.26 -21.40
CA ASN A 292 -12.37 27.00 -20.98
C ASN A 292 -11.98 26.62 -19.53
N ILE A 293 -10.72 26.83 -19.18
CA ILE A 293 -10.22 26.60 -17.81
C ILE A 293 -10.90 27.58 -16.83
N ARG A 294 -10.99 28.88 -17.20
CA ARG A 294 -11.64 29.89 -16.36
C ARG A 294 -13.10 29.54 -16.09
N ASP A 295 -13.83 29.16 -17.12
CA ASP A 295 -15.24 28.77 -17.00
C ASP A 295 -15.41 27.53 -16.09
N ALA A 296 -14.46 26.60 -16.12
CA ALA A 296 -14.48 25.40 -15.28
C ALA A 296 -14.15 25.66 -13.79
N VAL A 297 -13.33 26.67 -13.47
CA VAL A 297 -12.85 26.89 -12.09
C VAL A 297 -13.47 28.09 -11.38
N ILE A 298 -13.97 29.10 -12.11
CA ILE A 298 -14.37 30.40 -11.55
C ILE A 298 -15.45 30.28 -10.47
N SER A 299 -16.39 29.37 -10.61
CA SER A 299 -17.48 29.18 -9.67
C SER A 299 -17.08 28.53 -8.34
N SER A 300 -15.98 27.79 -8.33
CA SER A 300 -15.56 26.98 -7.17
C SER A 300 -14.22 27.39 -6.59
N MET A 301 -13.36 28.01 -7.39
CA MET A 301 -11.98 28.39 -7.03
C MET A 301 -11.60 29.73 -7.71
N PRO A 302 -12.31 30.85 -7.43
CA PRO A 302 -12.07 32.13 -8.09
C PRO A 302 -10.70 32.75 -7.77
N GLU A 303 -10.01 32.23 -6.74
CA GLU A 303 -8.70 32.73 -6.29
C GLU A 303 -7.53 32.19 -7.13
N ILE A 304 -7.77 31.23 -8.03
CA ILE A 304 -6.72 30.66 -8.86
C ILE A 304 -6.28 31.65 -9.95
N VAL A 305 -4.97 31.89 -10.02
CA VAL A 305 -4.40 32.74 -11.07
C VAL A 305 -4.10 31.87 -12.30
N ILE A 306 -4.82 32.13 -13.38
CA ILE A 306 -4.65 31.43 -14.66
C ILE A 306 -3.77 32.26 -15.55
N ILE A 307 -2.66 31.69 -16.03
CA ILE A 307 -1.66 32.31 -16.89
C ILE A 307 -1.69 31.61 -18.24
N GLY A 308 -2.13 32.32 -19.27
CA GLY A 308 -2.08 31.85 -20.65
C GLY A 308 -0.67 31.98 -21.22
N VAL A 309 -0.18 30.89 -21.80
CA VAL A 309 1.17 30.75 -22.35
C VAL A 309 1.11 30.60 -23.87
N GLY A 310 2.04 31.24 -24.57
CA GLY A 310 2.15 31.17 -26.01
C GLY A 310 1.15 32.07 -26.78
N GLU A 311 0.87 31.73 -28.01
CA GLU A 311 0.01 32.51 -28.91
C GLU A 311 -1.48 32.37 -28.60
N GLU A 312 -2.32 33.30 -29.10
CA GLU A 312 -3.75 33.43 -28.76
C GLU A 312 -4.56 32.15 -28.98
N ASN A 313 -4.27 31.40 -30.04
CA ASN A 313 -4.99 30.15 -30.36
C ASN A 313 -4.20 28.88 -30.04
N GLN A 314 -3.10 28.99 -29.31
CA GLN A 314 -2.24 27.86 -28.98
C GLN A 314 -2.98 26.87 -28.06
N LYS A 315 -2.98 25.59 -28.45
CA LYS A 315 -3.73 24.51 -27.79
C LYS A 315 -2.86 23.56 -26.96
N PHE A 316 -1.54 23.60 -27.17
CA PHE A 316 -0.53 22.77 -26.53
C PHE A 316 0.66 23.64 -26.14
N PHE A 317 1.46 23.20 -25.19
CA PHE A 317 2.75 23.81 -24.92
C PHE A 317 3.73 23.50 -26.03
N THR A 318 4.59 24.47 -26.36
CA THR A 318 5.61 24.35 -27.42
C THR A 318 7.00 24.71 -26.85
N GLU A 319 8.04 24.37 -27.61
CA GLU A 319 9.42 24.71 -27.25
C GLU A 319 9.65 26.22 -27.05
N ASN A 320 8.83 27.08 -27.67
CA ASN A 320 8.91 28.52 -27.52
C ASN A 320 8.42 29.03 -26.14
N ASP A 321 7.73 28.18 -25.37
CA ASP A 321 7.13 28.53 -24.09
C ASP A 321 8.10 28.38 -22.90
N ILE A 322 9.35 28.04 -23.17
CA ILE A 322 10.35 27.72 -22.12
C ILE A 322 10.60 28.89 -21.13
N GLU A 323 10.40 30.12 -21.54
CA GLU A 323 10.64 31.30 -20.71
C GLU A 323 9.78 31.35 -19.43
N ILE A 324 8.67 30.61 -19.38
CA ILE A 324 7.85 30.51 -18.17
C ILE A 324 8.62 29.93 -16.98
N VAL A 325 9.72 29.20 -17.22
CA VAL A 325 10.57 28.64 -16.18
C VAL A 325 11.06 29.68 -15.18
N ASN A 326 11.37 30.89 -15.67
CA ASN A 326 11.82 31.99 -14.82
C ASN A 326 10.76 32.44 -13.79
N ASP A 327 9.47 32.33 -14.18
CA ASP A 327 8.37 32.66 -13.28
C ASP A 327 8.00 31.46 -12.38
N ILE A 328 8.05 30.24 -12.92
CA ILE A 328 7.86 29.00 -12.15
C ILE A 328 8.86 28.91 -10.99
N ASN A 329 10.14 29.21 -11.25
CA ASN A 329 11.20 29.14 -10.25
C ASN A 329 11.07 30.16 -9.10
N LYS A 330 10.11 31.13 -9.20
CA LYS A 330 9.73 32.02 -8.08
C LYS A 330 8.71 31.38 -7.14
N SER A 331 8.19 30.20 -7.48
CA SER A 331 7.25 29.44 -6.65
C SER A 331 8.00 28.54 -5.66
N ASP A 332 7.28 27.97 -4.70
CA ASP A 332 7.85 27.06 -3.70
C ASP A 332 7.87 25.62 -4.17
N ALA A 333 6.98 25.26 -5.10
CA ALA A 333 6.93 23.97 -5.75
C ALA A 333 6.25 24.07 -7.13
N CYS A 334 6.46 23.03 -7.95
CA CYS A 334 5.83 22.90 -9.25
C CYS A 334 5.16 21.54 -9.43
N ILE A 335 4.07 21.51 -10.21
CA ILE A 335 3.50 20.29 -10.80
C ILE A 335 3.58 20.45 -12.31
N ILE A 336 4.04 19.43 -13.02
CA ILE A 336 4.06 19.41 -14.49
C ILE A 336 3.54 18.07 -15.00
N GLY A 337 2.62 18.13 -16.00
CA GLY A 337 2.25 16.97 -16.78
C GLY A 337 0.77 16.62 -16.84
N SER A 338 -0.05 17.01 -15.89
CA SER A 338 -1.47 16.69 -15.85
C SER A 338 -2.19 17.18 -17.11
N GLY A 339 -2.36 16.28 -18.10
CA GLY A 339 -3.08 16.53 -19.34
C GLY A 339 -2.47 17.57 -20.28
N ILE A 340 -1.14 17.71 -20.31
CA ILE A 340 -0.46 18.67 -21.22
C ILE A 340 -0.50 18.25 -22.68
N GLY A 341 -0.95 17.00 -22.97
CA GLY A 341 -0.97 16.43 -24.32
C GLY A 341 0.37 15.79 -24.71
N ARG A 342 0.39 15.13 -25.87
CA ARG A 342 1.54 14.34 -26.34
C ARG A 342 1.97 14.78 -27.74
N ASP A 343 1.93 16.07 -27.97
CA ASP A 343 2.45 16.68 -29.20
C ASP A 343 3.98 16.72 -29.20
N MET A 344 4.61 16.66 -30.39
CA MET A 344 6.07 16.69 -30.53
C MET A 344 6.69 17.97 -29.96
N SER A 345 6.06 19.12 -30.18
CA SER A 345 6.52 20.39 -29.61
C SER A 345 6.42 20.39 -28.07
N THR A 346 5.38 19.74 -27.51
CA THR A 346 5.23 19.55 -26.06
C THR A 346 6.31 18.63 -25.50
N GLU A 347 6.75 17.63 -26.26
CA GLU A 347 7.86 16.76 -25.87
C GLU A 347 9.16 17.56 -25.71
N ILE A 348 9.49 18.41 -26.69
CA ILE A 348 10.68 19.29 -26.62
C ILE A 348 10.56 20.25 -25.43
N PHE A 349 9.38 20.86 -25.24
CA PHE A 349 9.11 21.75 -24.10
C PHE A 349 9.36 21.05 -22.77
N VAL A 350 8.78 19.86 -22.54
CA VAL A 350 8.94 19.11 -21.28
C VAL A 350 10.41 18.83 -20.98
N ASN A 351 11.15 18.33 -21.96
CA ASN A 351 12.56 17.99 -21.75
C ASN A 351 13.45 19.22 -21.52
N SER A 352 13.09 20.35 -22.13
CA SER A 352 13.82 21.61 -21.97
C SER A 352 13.52 22.30 -20.64
N ILE A 353 12.25 22.31 -20.20
CA ILE A 353 11.85 22.99 -18.98
C ILE A 353 12.33 22.22 -17.72
N LEU A 354 12.28 20.89 -17.73
CA LEU A 354 12.74 20.05 -16.62
C LEU A 354 14.23 20.25 -16.29
N LYS A 355 15.06 20.56 -17.29
CA LYS A 355 16.48 20.88 -17.09
C LYS A 355 16.72 22.21 -16.38
N GLN A 356 15.75 23.13 -16.41
CA GLN A 356 15.89 24.49 -15.89
C GLN A 356 15.09 24.74 -14.62
N ILE A 357 14.14 23.88 -14.26
CA ILE A 357 13.42 23.95 -12.99
C ILE A 357 14.36 23.58 -11.84
N ASN A 358 14.43 24.44 -10.80
CA ASN A 358 15.31 24.27 -9.66
C ASN A 358 14.57 24.15 -8.30
N ILE A 359 13.24 24.14 -8.31
CA ILE A 359 12.38 24.01 -7.15
C ILE A 359 11.81 22.58 -7.02
N PRO A 360 11.31 22.17 -5.84
CA PRO A 360 10.66 20.90 -5.67
C PRO A 360 9.54 20.70 -6.70
N THR A 361 9.59 19.60 -7.47
CA THR A 361 8.71 19.41 -8.62
C THR A 361 8.14 18.00 -8.70
N VAL A 362 6.83 17.93 -8.90
CA VAL A 362 6.08 16.70 -9.21
C VAL A 362 5.96 16.57 -10.72
N ILE A 363 6.37 15.43 -11.27
CA ILE A 363 6.21 15.08 -12.68
C ILE A 363 5.21 13.92 -12.77
N ASP A 364 4.09 14.12 -13.46
CA ASP A 364 3.02 13.11 -13.58
C ASP A 364 2.48 13.02 -15.02
N ALA A 365 1.76 11.97 -15.30
CA ALA A 365 0.96 11.77 -16.53
C ALA A 365 1.73 12.01 -17.84
N ASP A 366 1.23 12.90 -18.73
CA ASP A 366 1.82 13.09 -20.06
C ASP A 366 3.28 13.56 -20.01
N ALA A 367 3.72 14.29 -18.97
CA ALA A 367 5.13 14.67 -18.85
C ALA A 367 6.04 13.46 -18.64
N LEU A 368 5.58 12.43 -17.92
CA LEU A 368 6.32 11.17 -17.80
C LEU A 368 6.41 10.43 -19.13
N TYR A 369 5.31 10.47 -19.89
CA TYR A 369 5.28 9.86 -21.22
C TYR A 369 6.23 10.53 -22.21
N LEU A 370 6.36 11.85 -22.14
CA LEU A 370 7.17 12.67 -23.06
C LEU A 370 8.65 12.78 -22.64
N MET A 371 8.99 12.44 -21.39
CA MET A 371 10.34 12.59 -20.86
C MET A 371 11.32 11.61 -21.51
N PHE A 372 12.47 12.12 -21.95
CA PHE A 372 13.58 11.31 -22.46
C PHE A 372 14.34 10.62 -21.32
N GLU A 373 14.93 9.47 -21.60
CA GLU A 373 15.79 8.78 -20.61
C GLU A 373 16.98 9.68 -20.17
N SER A 374 17.55 10.44 -21.07
CA SER A 374 18.60 11.41 -20.75
C SER A 374 18.14 12.47 -19.75
N THR A 375 16.92 12.98 -19.91
CA THR A 375 16.32 13.94 -18.95
C THR A 375 16.06 13.29 -17.61
N LEU A 376 15.54 12.06 -17.57
CA LEU A 376 15.36 11.30 -16.34
C LEU A 376 16.68 11.16 -15.56
N ASN A 377 17.76 10.81 -16.27
CA ASN A 377 19.07 10.59 -15.66
C ASN A 377 19.68 11.89 -15.05
N GLU A 378 19.27 13.05 -15.55
CA GLU A 378 19.71 14.36 -15.05
C GLU A 378 18.86 14.89 -13.89
N LEU A 379 17.69 14.27 -13.59
CA LEU A 379 16.84 14.72 -12.50
C LEU A 379 17.53 14.58 -11.14
N LYS A 380 17.39 15.62 -10.33
CA LYS A 380 17.99 15.73 -9.00
C LYS A 380 16.99 15.25 -7.92
N ASN A 381 17.43 15.25 -6.69
CA ASN A 381 16.66 14.84 -5.51
C ASN A 381 15.48 15.80 -5.15
N ASN A 382 15.38 16.96 -5.79
CA ASN A 382 14.22 17.86 -5.67
C ASN A 382 13.04 17.48 -6.60
N PHE A 383 13.18 16.42 -7.40
CA PHE A 383 12.10 15.91 -8.24
C PHE A 383 11.47 14.65 -7.67
N ILE A 384 10.17 14.52 -7.89
CA ILE A 384 9.42 13.30 -7.66
C ILE A 384 8.57 12.97 -8.88
N ILE A 385 8.64 11.72 -9.32
CA ILE A 385 7.81 11.20 -10.41
C ILE A 385 6.72 10.27 -9.85
N THR A 386 5.57 10.23 -10.51
CA THR A 386 4.42 9.45 -10.04
C THR A 386 3.83 8.53 -11.13
N PRO A 387 4.64 7.64 -11.73
CA PRO A 387 4.19 6.78 -12.82
C PRO A 387 3.25 5.66 -12.34
N HIS A 388 2.30 5.27 -13.18
CA HIS A 388 1.74 3.93 -13.15
C HIS A 388 2.69 2.94 -13.85
N ILE A 389 2.42 1.64 -13.77
CA ILE A 389 3.35 0.60 -14.20
C ILE A 389 3.79 0.71 -15.67
N TYR A 390 2.89 1.08 -16.59
CA TYR A 390 3.22 1.23 -17.99
C TYR A 390 4.00 2.52 -18.32
N GLU A 391 3.73 3.62 -17.58
CA GLU A 391 4.55 4.84 -17.64
C GLU A 391 5.96 4.54 -17.12
N PHE A 392 6.07 3.74 -16.05
CA PHE A 392 7.35 3.31 -15.52
C PHE A 392 8.16 2.49 -16.52
N GLU A 393 7.53 1.50 -17.19
CA GLU A 393 8.19 0.71 -18.23
C GLU A 393 8.71 1.59 -19.37
N LYS A 394 7.84 2.48 -19.91
CA LYS A 394 8.23 3.37 -20.98
C LYS A 394 9.43 4.25 -20.61
N LEU A 395 9.40 4.81 -19.39
CA LEU A 395 10.41 5.76 -18.94
C LEU A 395 11.74 5.09 -18.60
N THR A 396 11.70 3.88 -18.03
CA THR A 396 12.88 3.21 -17.48
C THR A 396 13.41 2.06 -18.31
N GLN A 397 12.63 1.59 -19.29
CA GLN A 397 12.88 0.36 -20.07
C GLN A 397 12.92 -0.91 -19.17
N ILE A 398 12.38 -0.85 -17.95
CA ILE A 398 12.18 -2.01 -17.09
C ILE A 398 10.79 -2.57 -17.40
N ASN A 399 10.74 -3.83 -17.81
CA ASN A 399 9.48 -4.48 -18.21
C ASN A 399 8.44 -4.41 -17.10
N HIS A 400 7.18 -4.08 -17.44
CA HIS A 400 6.10 -3.92 -16.47
C HIS A 400 5.79 -5.21 -15.69
N ILE A 401 5.92 -6.38 -16.32
CA ILE A 401 5.71 -7.67 -15.64
C ILE A 401 6.81 -7.87 -14.59
N GLU A 402 8.07 -7.65 -14.95
CA GLU A 402 9.20 -7.70 -14.01
C GLU A 402 8.99 -6.75 -12.82
N ALA A 403 8.55 -5.53 -13.10
CA ALA A 403 8.32 -4.53 -12.05
C ALA A 403 7.12 -4.88 -11.14
N LEU A 404 6.09 -5.56 -11.66
CA LEU A 404 4.98 -6.07 -10.87
C LEU A 404 5.38 -7.28 -10.00
N GLU A 405 6.19 -8.17 -10.55
CA GLU A 405 6.64 -9.37 -9.87
C GLU A 405 7.70 -9.08 -8.80
N ASN A 406 8.60 -8.14 -9.07
CA ASN A 406 9.63 -7.74 -8.09
C ASN A 406 9.84 -6.22 -8.06
N PRO A 407 8.89 -5.48 -7.49
CA PRO A 407 8.96 -4.02 -7.41
C PRO A 407 10.18 -3.51 -6.64
N TYR A 408 10.70 -4.29 -5.71
CA TYR A 408 11.92 -3.93 -4.96
C TYR A 408 13.14 -3.85 -5.89
N GLN A 409 13.35 -4.88 -6.71
CA GLN A 409 14.47 -4.91 -7.64
C GLN A 409 14.31 -3.86 -8.76
N ALA A 410 13.09 -3.68 -9.26
CA ALA A 410 12.79 -2.65 -10.25
C ALA A 410 13.11 -1.23 -9.74
N LEU A 411 12.75 -0.93 -8.50
CA LEU A 411 13.06 0.36 -7.87
C LEU A 411 14.55 0.54 -7.59
N LEU A 412 15.28 -0.51 -7.22
CA LEU A 412 16.74 -0.44 -7.07
C LEU A 412 17.42 -0.15 -8.41
N ARG A 413 16.97 -0.78 -9.51
CA ARG A 413 17.46 -0.47 -10.87
C ARG A 413 17.10 0.95 -11.31
N TYR A 414 15.90 1.44 -10.98
CA TYR A 414 15.52 2.83 -11.19
C TYR A 414 16.47 3.79 -10.48
N ARG A 415 16.82 3.53 -9.22
CA ARG A 415 17.74 4.37 -8.43
C ARG A 415 19.13 4.48 -9.06
N GLN A 416 19.58 3.46 -9.77
CA GLN A 416 20.86 3.52 -10.49
C GLN A 416 20.85 4.50 -11.67
N LYS A 417 19.66 4.83 -12.21
CA LYS A 417 19.50 5.75 -13.34
C LYS A 417 19.36 7.21 -12.90
N THR A 418 18.72 7.49 -11.78
CA THR A 418 18.36 8.86 -11.39
C THR A 418 18.31 9.06 -9.89
N ASN A 419 18.48 10.33 -9.45
CA ASN A 419 18.28 10.74 -8.06
C ASN A 419 16.85 11.21 -7.75
N ALA A 420 15.95 11.28 -8.73
CA ALA A 420 14.56 11.63 -8.49
C ALA A 420 13.87 10.59 -7.60
N SER A 421 13.01 11.05 -6.72
CA SER A 421 12.11 10.18 -5.96
C SER A 421 10.99 9.64 -6.84
N ILE A 422 10.38 8.53 -6.46
CA ILE A 422 9.31 7.93 -7.25
C ILE A 422 8.19 7.39 -6.35
N VAL A 423 6.95 7.61 -6.75
CA VAL A 423 5.81 6.81 -6.29
C VAL A 423 5.34 5.95 -7.47
N LEU A 424 5.72 4.68 -7.46
CA LEU A 424 5.21 3.69 -8.41
C LEU A 424 3.78 3.32 -8.01
N LYS A 425 2.82 3.79 -8.81
CA LYS A 425 1.38 3.66 -8.53
C LYS A 425 0.85 2.31 -9.00
N ASP A 426 0.28 1.55 -8.06
CA ASP A 426 -0.54 0.36 -8.31
C ASP A 426 -1.50 0.16 -7.11
N ALA A 427 -2.23 -0.94 -7.05
CA ALA A 427 -3.07 -1.31 -5.90
C ALA A 427 -2.26 -1.35 -4.58
N VAL A 428 -1.00 -1.73 -4.65
CA VAL A 428 0.03 -1.48 -3.64
C VAL A 428 1.03 -0.49 -4.24
N SER A 429 1.11 0.71 -3.69
CA SER A 429 2.04 1.73 -4.21
C SER A 429 3.35 1.69 -3.43
N PHE A 430 4.45 1.90 -4.16
CA PHE A 430 5.80 1.91 -3.61
C PHE A 430 6.40 3.31 -3.77
N LEU A 431 6.78 3.93 -2.66
CA LEU A 431 7.52 5.19 -2.65
C LEU A 431 9.01 4.88 -2.44
N MET A 432 9.85 5.28 -3.37
CA MET A 432 11.30 5.29 -3.16
C MET A 432 11.79 6.71 -2.95
N TYR A 433 12.42 6.93 -1.82
CA TYR A 433 13.08 8.18 -1.46
C TYR A 433 14.52 7.86 -1.04
N GLU A 434 15.49 8.47 -1.69
CA GLU A 434 16.89 8.09 -1.56
C GLU A 434 17.07 6.58 -1.78
N ASN A 435 17.55 5.83 -0.79
CA ASN A 435 17.74 4.39 -0.85
C ASN A 435 16.65 3.60 -0.11
N ASP A 436 15.71 4.28 0.51
CA ASP A 436 14.63 3.65 1.26
C ASP A 436 13.38 3.44 0.40
N ILE A 437 12.76 2.27 0.55
CA ILE A 437 11.48 1.93 -0.06
C ILE A 437 10.40 1.97 1.02
N TYR A 438 9.31 2.69 0.75
CA TYR A 438 8.12 2.75 1.60
C TYR A 438 6.93 2.15 0.86
N ILE A 439 6.12 1.35 1.54
CA ILE A 439 4.98 0.65 0.96
C ILE A 439 3.68 1.23 1.49
N ASN A 440 2.81 1.64 0.58
CA ASN A 440 1.44 2.01 0.86
C ASN A 440 0.53 0.82 0.58
N TYR A 441 0.22 0.04 1.62
CA TYR A 441 -0.68 -1.11 1.55
C TYR A 441 -2.08 -0.71 2.02
N ASN A 442 -2.88 -0.22 1.10
CA ASN A 442 -4.29 0.09 1.31
C ASN A 442 -5.10 -0.29 0.05
N PRO A 443 -5.15 -1.58 -0.29
CA PRO A 443 -5.82 -2.02 -1.52
C PRO A 443 -7.31 -1.67 -1.47
N ARG A 444 -7.81 -1.07 -2.58
CA ARG A 444 -9.22 -0.72 -2.78
C ARG A 444 -9.59 -0.91 -4.25
N GLU A 445 -10.69 -1.60 -4.48
CA GLU A 445 -11.11 -2.04 -5.80
C GLU A 445 -11.36 -0.89 -6.79
N SER A 446 -11.75 0.30 -6.31
CA SER A 446 -12.19 1.39 -7.20
C SER A 446 -11.27 2.61 -7.24
N MET A 447 -10.03 2.50 -6.78
CA MET A 447 -9.07 3.61 -6.88
C MET A 447 -8.48 3.80 -8.28
N GLY A 448 -8.60 2.80 -9.16
CA GLY A 448 -8.09 2.84 -10.53
C GLY A 448 -9.00 3.59 -11.51
N LYS A 449 -9.35 4.85 -11.21
CA LYS A 449 -10.15 5.70 -12.11
C LYS A 449 -9.33 6.82 -12.72
N ALA A 450 -9.64 7.18 -13.98
CA ALA A 450 -9.02 8.34 -14.63
C ALA A 450 -9.22 9.61 -13.79
N GLY A 451 -8.17 10.42 -13.67
CA GLY A 451 -8.15 11.63 -12.84
C GLY A 451 -7.69 11.43 -11.38
N MET A 452 -7.59 10.19 -10.89
CA MET A 452 -7.05 9.93 -9.54
C MET A 452 -5.57 10.30 -9.44
N GLY A 453 -4.79 10.11 -10.53
CA GLY A 453 -3.39 10.55 -10.63
C GLY A 453 -3.26 12.06 -10.51
N ASP A 454 -4.07 12.83 -11.26
CA ASP A 454 -4.06 14.30 -11.21
C ASP A 454 -4.34 14.84 -9.80
N VAL A 455 -5.31 14.23 -9.10
CA VAL A 455 -5.61 14.56 -7.70
C VAL A 455 -4.42 14.25 -6.80
N PHE A 456 -3.76 13.11 -7.01
CA PHE A 456 -2.60 12.71 -6.22
C PHE A 456 -1.40 13.63 -6.44
N ALA A 457 -1.11 13.98 -7.71
CA ALA A 457 -0.09 14.97 -8.04
C ALA A 457 -0.39 16.34 -7.39
N GLY A 458 -1.67 16.75 -7.41
CA GLY A 458 -2.16 17.94 -6.72
C GLY A 458 -1.89 17.92 -5.21
N PHE A 459 -2.09 16.77 -4.55
CA PHE A 459 -1.80 16.62 -3.12
C PHE A 459 -0.30 16.77 -2.83
N ILE A 460 0.57 16.06 -3.58
CA ILE A 460 2.02 16.16 -3.37
C ILE A 460 2.49 17.60 -3.59
N GLY A 461 2.13 18.21 -4.73
CA GLY A 461 2.55 19.57 -5.07
C GLY A 461 2.11 20.60 -4.03
N ALA A 462 0.89 20.47 -3.51
CA ALA A 462 0.40 21.34 -2.44
C ALA A 462 1.23 21.19 -1.16
N LEU A 463 1.57 19.98 -0.77
CA LEU A 463 2.35 19.71 0.44
C LEU A 463 3.81 20.18 0.30
N LEU A 464 4.41 20.04 -0.88
CA LEU A 464 5.72 20.60 -1.22
C LEU A 464 5.70 22.14 -1.16
N ALA A 465 4.69 22.78 -1.76
CA ALA A 465 4.53 24.24 -1.70
C ALA A 465 4.39 24.73 -0.27
N ARG A 466 3.81 23.91 0.62
CA ARG A 466 3.71 24.16 2.06
C ARG A 466 4.97 23.77 2.85
N LYS A 467 6.11 23.65 2.17
CA LYS A 467 7.45 23.47 2.72
C LYS A 467 7.71 22.09 3.38
N LEU A 468 6.93 21.06 3.06
CA LEU A 468 7.31 19.71 3.40
C LEU A 468 8.43 19.24 2.46
N ASN A 469 9.35 18.41 2.97
CA ASN A 469 10.29 17.69 2.11
C ASN A 469 9.55 16.64 1.26
N ILE A 470 10.19 16.11 0.25
CA ILE A 470 9.60 15.15 -0.69
C ILE A 470 9.08 13.89 0.00
N LEU A 471 9.83 13.34 0.97
CA LEU A 471 9.42 12.14 1.69
C LEU A 471 8.12 12.37 2.46
N ASP A 472 8.06 13.42 3.26
CA ASP A 472 6.91 13.72 4.10
C ASP A 472 5.69 14.13 3.26
N ALA A 473 5.89 14.92 2.20
CA ALA A 473 4.84 15.30 1.26
C ALA A 473 4.23 14.06 0.59
N SER A 474 5.07 13.13 0.12
CA SER A 474 4.62 11.92 -0.56
C SER A 474 3.89 10.95 0.38
N LYS A 475 4.45 10.70 1.57
CA LYS A 475 3.80 9.88 2.59
C LYS A 475 2.45 10.46 2.98
N LEU A 476 2.40 11.76 3.25
CA LEU A 476 1.17 12.43 3.66
C LEU A 476 0.13 12.43 2.54
N ALA A 477 0.52 12.62 1.29
CA ALA A 477 -0.37 12.52 0.14
C ALA A 477 -1.00 11.11 0.03
N LEU A 478 -0.20 10.04 0.19
CA LEU A 478 -0.69 8.66 0.22
C LEU A 478 -1.64 8.41 1.39
N ILE A 479 -1.34 8.93 2.58
CA ILE A 479 -2.20 8.84 3.77
C ILE A 479 -3.52 9.59 3.53
N ILE A 480 -3.48 10.81 2.99
CA ILE A 480 -4.68 11.61 2.68
C ILE A 480 -5.54 10.87 1.66
N GLN A 481 -4.95 10.38 0.59
CA GLN A 481 -5.66 9.64 -0.45
C GLN A 481 -6.37 8.41 0.14
N ALA A 482 -5.65 7.57 0.88
CA ALA A 482 -6.18 6.35 1.48
C ALA A 482 -7.30 6.63 2.51
N LYS A 483 -7.09 7.59 3.43
CA LYS A 483 -8.09 7.94 4.45
C LYS A 483 -9.32 8.61 3.84
N SER A 484 -9.14 9.48 2.84
CA SER A 484 -10.25 10.12 2.12
C SER A 484 -11.10 9.08 1.41
N PHE A 485 -10.45 8.14 0.71
CA PHE A 485 -11.15 7.03 0.06
C PHE A 485 -11.93 6.19 1.08
N ASN A 486 -11.33 5.83 2.20
CA ASN A 486 -11.99 5.06 3.26
C ASN A 486 -13.22 5.79 3.86
N MET A 487 -13.18 7.12 3.94
CA MET A 487 -14.34 7.91 4.39
C MET A 487 -15.47 7.89 3.36
N LEU A 488 -15.13 8.08 2.10
CA LEU A 488 -16.10 8.11 0.99
C LEU A 488 -16.71 6.74 0.73
N SER A 489 -15.90 5.68 0.80
CA SER A 489 -16.33 4.29 0.63
C SER A 489 -17.44 3.89 1.62
N LYS A 490 -17.33 4.33 2.88
CA LYS A 490 -18.38 4.11 3.88
C LYS A 490 -19.68 4.84 3.57
N LYS A 491 -19.61 5.96 2.82
CA LYS A 491 -20.76 6.80 2.50
C LYS A 491 -21.43 6.41 1.18
N PHE A 492 -20.65 6.13 0.15
CA PHE A 492 -21.12 5.95 -1.22
C PHE A 492 -20.95 4.52 -1.75
N GLY A 493 -20.15 3.66 -1.07
CA GLY A 493 -19.62 2.43 -1.66
C GLY A 493 -18.37 2.72 -2.52
N ASN A 494 -17.60 1.66 -2.81
CA ASN A 494 -16.32 1.81 -3.52
C ASN A 494 -16.50 2.37 -4.94
N ASP A 495 -17.48 1.86 -5.69
CA ASP A 495 -17.62 2.09 -7.13
C ASP A 495 -18.06 3.50 -7.51
N TYR A 496 -18.66 4.24 -6.57
CA TYR A 496 -19.27 5.53 -6.85
C TYR A 496 -18.38 6.73 -6.50
N ILE A 497 -17.17 6.49 -5.97
CA ILE A 497 -16.23 7.56 -5.62
C ILE A 497 -15.58 8.11 -6.88
N GLN A 498 -15.63 9.43 -7.05
CA GLN A 498 -15.01 10.14 -8.15
C GLN A 498 -13.76 10.90 -7.68
N PRO A 499 -12.78 11.22 -8.59
CA PRO A 499 -11.59 11.98 -8.24
C PRO A 499 -11.88 13.30 -7.54
N LYS A 500 -12.89 14.05 -8.01
CA LYS A 500 -13.30 15.31 -7.38
C LYS A 500 -13.79 15.15 -5.93
N ASP A 501 -14.42 14.00 -5.61
CA ASP A 501 -14.91 13.75 -4.25
C ASP A 501 -13.73 13.55 -3.30
N LEU A 502 -12.70 12.85 -3.78
CA LEU A 502 -11.46 12.64 -3.04
C LEU A 502 -10.77 13.97 -2.72
N ALA A 503 -10.61 14.83 -3.73
CA ALA A 503 -10.08 16.18 -3.55
C ALA A 503 -10.91 16.97 -2.54
N ASN A 504 -12.23 16.98 -2.70
CA ASN A 504 -13.14 17.79 -1.87
C ASN A 504 -13.17 17.38 -0.39
N ILE A 505 -12.88 16.13 -0.03
CA ILE A 505 -12.89 15.68 1.36
C ILE A 505 -11.51 15.73 2.04
N SER A 506 -10.43 15.84 1.27
CA SER A 506 -9.03 15.73 1.72
C SER A 506 -8.68 16.64 2.90
N TYR A 507 -9.23 17.88 2.93
CA TYR A 507 -9.00 18.81 4.03
C TYR A 507 -9.44 18.28 5.40
N LYS A 508 -10.47 17.39 5.44
CA LYS A 508 -10.95 16.79 6.70
C LYS A 508 -9.92 15.83 7.28
N ILE A 509 -9.16 15.19 6.42
CA ILE A 509 -8.04 14.32 6.84
C ILE A 509 -6.91 15.20 7.36
N LEU A 510 -6.54 16.21 6.59
CA LEU A 510 -5.45 17.11 6.96
C LEU A 510 -5.70 17.86 8.29
N LYS A 511 -6.96 18.14 8.62
CA LYS A 511 -7.35 18.76 9.91
C LYS A 511 -7.13 17.83 11.10
N ARG A 512 -7.11 16.51 10.88
CA ARG A 512 -7.02 15.47 11.94
C ARG A 512 -5.59 14.95 12.16
N ILE A 513 -4.67 15.31 11.28
CA ILE A 513 -3.23 15.03 11.38
C ILE A 513 -2.53 16.23 12.00
#